data_376cc4c0d03ca3049f7b167dbd08ab42
#
_entry.id   376cc4c0d03ca3049f7b167dbd08ab42
#
_cell.length_a   1.000
_cell.length_b   1.000
_cell.length_c   1.000
_cell.angle_alpha   90.00
_cell.angle_beta   90.00
_cell.angle_gamma   90.00
#
_symmetry.space_group_name_H-M   'P 1'
#
loop_
_entity.id
_entity.type
_entity.pdbx_description
1 polymer ?
#
loop_
_entity_poly.entity_id
_entity_poly.type
_entity_poly.pdbx_seq_one_letter_code
_entity_poly.pdbx_strand_id
1 'polypeptide(L)'
;MNKPVRVVLLDQAESEYKRLNELVGQQLREGKEQSEEIQLLRSIRQKIEFIKANPFYGDNIPKQLIPPTYQVANLWRIELTQFWRMLYTIKGDKIEVVCFILEITDHKQYDKIFGYKKK
;
A
#
# COMPACT_ATOMS: atom_id res chain seq x y z
N MET A 1 21.18 -16.08 5.49
CA MET A 1 19.90 -16.70 5.11
C MET A 1 18.78 -15.68 5.27
N ASN A 2 18.01 -15.52 4.24
CA ASN A 2 16.94 -14.52 4.26
C ASN A 2 15.70 -15.06 4.97
N LYS A 3 15.13 -14.26 5.83
CA LYS A 3 13.85 -14.59 6.46
C LYS A 3 12.72 -14.47 5.43
N PRO A 4 11.71 -15.33 5.50
CA PRO A 4 10.53 -15.13 4.65
C PRO A 4 9.84 -13.81 4.98
N VAL A 5 9.29 -13.18 3.95
CA VAL A 5 8.55 -11.92 4.07
C VAL A 5 7.09 -12.19 3.77
N ARG A 6 6.23 -11.83 4.69
CA ARG A 6 4.78 -11.94 4.54
C ARG A 6 4.16 -10.56 4.47
N VAL A 7 3.21 -10.37 3.57
CA VAL A 7 2.50 -9.09 3.42
C VAL A 7 1.05 -9.30 3.82
N VAL A 8 0.58 -8.44 4.73
CA VAL A 8 -0.78 -8.48 5.26
C VAL A 8 -1.43 -7.12 5.07
N LEU A 9 -2.63 -7.10 4.51
CA LEU A 9 -3.41 -5.86 4.37
C LEU A 9 -4.32 -5.71 5.59
N LEU A 10 -4.32 -4.53 6.19
CA LEU A 10 -5.13 -4.24 7.38
C LEU A 10 -6.11 -3.10 7.10
N ASP A 11 -7.21 -3.11 7.82
CA ASP A 11 -8.16 -1.99 7.93
C ASP A 11 -8.50 -1.35 6.59
N GLN A 12 -8.11 -0.08 6.39
CA GLN A 12 -8.42 0.66 5.17
C GLN A 12 -7.83 -0.02 3.93
N ALA A 13 -6.60 -0.52 4.03
CA ALA A 13 -5.95 -1.18 2.89
C ALA A 13 -6.71 -2.44 2.47
N GLU A 14 -7.16 -3.23 3.42
CA GLU A 14 -7.95 -4.42 3.13
C GLU A 14 -9.27 -4.06 2.47
N SER A 15 -9.99 -3.08 3.02
CA SER A 15 -11.27 -2.63 2.48
C SER A 15 -11.12 -2.10 1.06
N GLU A 16 -10.11 -1.27 0.84
CA GLU A 16 -9.87 -0.69 -0.49
C GLU A 16 -9.49 -1.75 -1.50
N TYR A 17 -8.67 -2.71 -1.11
CA TYR A 17 -8.25 -3.80 -1.99
C TYR A 17 -9.47 -4.67 -2.39
N LYS A 18 -10.33 -4.99 -1.43
CA LYS A 18 -11.53 -5.78 -1.71
C LYS A 18 -12.47 -5.04 -2.66
N ARG A 19 -12.70 -3.75 -2.39
CA ARG A 19 -13.56 -2.92 -3.24
C ARG A 19 -13.04 -2.88 -4.67
N LEU A 20 -11.75 -2.64 -4.81
CA LEU A 20 -11.09 -2.56 -6.11
C LEU A 20 -11.14 -3.90 -6.85
N ASN A 21 -10.90 -4.98 -6.13
CA ASN A 21 -10.92 -6.33 -6.71
C ASN A 21 -12.31 -6.70 -7.26
N GLU A 22 -13.37 -6.34 -6.52
CA GLU A 22 -14.74 -6.58 -6.98
C GLU A 22 -15.07 -5.74 -8.21
N LEU A 23 -14.70 -4.47 -8.19
CA LEU A 23 -14.92 -3.56 -9.31
C LEU A 23 -14.20 -4.03 -10.56
N VAL A 24 -12.95 -4.42 -10.44
CA VAL A 24 -12.16 -4.94 -11.56
C VAL A 24 -12.77 -6.24 -12.09
N GLY A 25 -13.22 -7.14 -11.21
CA GLY A 25 -13.89 -8.36 -11.62
C GLY A 25 -15.12 -8.05 -12.46
N GLN A 26 -15.92 -7.08 -12.07
CA GLN A 26 -17.10 -6.64 -12.83
C GLN A 26 -16.70 -6.07 -14.18
N GLN A 27 -15.69 -5.20 -14.21
CA GLN A 27 -15.22 -4.59 -15.46
C GLN A 27 -14.72 -5.64 -16.45
N LEU A 28 -14.00 -6.65 -15.97
CA LEU A 28 -13.52 -7.74 -16.82
C LEU A 28 -14.69 -8.55 -17.39
N ARG A 29 -15.72 -8.80 -16.61
CA ARG A 29 -16.93 -9.48 -17.10
C ARG A 29 -17.66 -8.66 -18.18
N GLU A 30 -17.53 -7.32 -18.11
CA GLU A 30 -18.09 -6.41 -19.11
C GLU A 30 -17.19 -6.23 -20.34
N GLY A 31 -16.05 -6.93 -20.39
CA GLY A 31 -15.14 -6.85 -21.51
C GLY A 31 -14.13 -5.72 -21.46
N LYS A 32 -14.05 -4.99 -20.37
CA LYS A 32 -13.04 -3.93 -20.22
C LYS A 32 -11.69 -4.55 -19.90
N GLU A 33 -10.64 -4.05 -20.54
CA GLU A 33 -9.29 -4.61 -20.37
C GLU A 33 -8.28 -3.61 -19.85
N GLN A 34 -8.58 -2.31 -19.91
CA GLN A 34 -7.61 -1.25 -19.67
C GLN A 34 -8.17 -0.09 -18.85
N SER A 35 -9.08 -0.37 -17.93
CA SER A 35 -9.60 0.70 -17.07
C SER A 35 -8.52 1.18 -16.08
N GLU A 36 -8.72 2.37 -15.52
CA GLU A 36 -7.85 2.90 -14.48
C GLU A 36 -7.80 1.96 -13.27
N GLU A 37 -8.94 1.36 -12.94
CA GLU A 37 -9.03 0.44 -11.81
C GLU A 37 -8.24 -0.85 -12.05
N ILE A 38 -8.29 -1.37 -13.28
CA ILE A 38 -7.48 -2.55 -13.64
C ILE A 38 -5.99 -2.23 -13.52
N GLN A 39 -5.58 -1.06 -14.03
CA GLN A 39 -4.19 -0.63 -13.96
C GLN A 39 -3.74 -0.45 -12.49
N LEU A 40 -4.60 0.14 -11.67
CA LEU A 40 -4.30 0.35 -10.26
C LEU A 40 -4.14 -0.99 -9.53
N LEU A 41 -5.05 -1.94 -9.76
CA LEU A 41 -4.95 -3.25 -9.12
C LEU A 41 -3.66 -3.97 -9.52
N ARG A 42 -3.29 -3.91 -10.79
CA ARG A 42 -2.02 -4.47 -11.26
C ARG A 42 -0.82 -3.83 -10.58
N SER A 43 -0.85 -2.52 -10.43
CA SER A 43 0.22 -1.77 -9.75
C SER A 43 0.35 -2.21 -8.30
N ILE A 44 -0.77 -2.35 -7.59
CA ILE A 44 -0.79 -2.81 -6.19
C ILE A 44 -0.15 -4.20 -6.09
N ARG A 45 -0.59 -5.13 -6.92
CA ARG A 45 -0.08 -6.50 -6.90
C ARG A 45 1.42 -6.56 -7.21
N GLN A 46 1.87 -5.78 -8.18
CA GLN A 46 3.28 -5.69 -8.53
C GLN A 46 4.11 -5.18 -7.35
N LYS A 47 3.64 -4.13 -6.69
CA LYS A 47 4.39 -3.55 -5.57
C LYS A 47 4.40 -4.48 -4.36
N ILE A 48 3.34 -5.24 -4.15
CA ILE A 48 3.33 -6.25 -3.10
C ILE A 48 4.44 -7.30 -3.36
N GLU A 49 4.61 -7.73 -4.61
CA GLU A 49 5.69 -8.67 -4.93
C GLU A 49 7.07 -8.05 -4.72
N PHE A 50 7.22 -6.76 -5.01
CA PHE A 50 8.49 -6.07 -4.75
C PHE A 50 8.78 -5.98 -3.25
N ILE A 51 7.77 -5.74 -2.42
CA ILE A 51 7.92 -5.74 -0.95
C ILE A 51 8.33 -7.13 -0.46
N LYS A 52 7.73 -8.18 -0.99
CA LYS A 52 8.11 -9.55 -0.63
C LYS A 52 9.57 -9.85 -0.95
N ALA A 53 10.06 -9.31 -2.06
CA ALA A 53 11.45 -9.49 -2.45
C ALA A 53 12.40 -8.63 -1.60
N ASN A 54 11.93 -7.45 -1.18
CA ASN A 54 12.73 -6.52 -0.36
C ASN A 54 11.79 -5.65 0.47
N PRO A 55 11.64 -5.91 1.78
CA PRO A 55 10.75 -5.10 2.64
C PRO A 55 11.10 -3.61 2.65
N PHE A 56 12.34 -3.25 2.36
CA PHE A 56 12.81 -1.86 2.34
C PHE A 56 12.66 -1.22 0.96
N TYR A 57 11.86 -1.81 0.09
CA TYR A 57 11.67 -1.31 -1.28
C TYR A 57 11.09 0.11 -1.30
N GLY A 58 10.16 0.41 -0.43
CA GLY A 58 9.52 1.72 -0.39
C GLY A 58 10.42 2.82 0.15
N ASP A 59 9.89 4.04 0.16
CA ASP A 59 10.56 5.19 0.73
C ASP A 59 10.29 5.27 2.23
N ASN A 60 11.34 5.36 3.02
CA ASN A 60 11.20 5.53 4.47
C ASN A 60 10.65 6.91 4.79
N ILE A 61 9.60 6.96 5.59
CA ILE A 61 9.06 8.23 6.09
C ILE A 61 9.76 8.55 7.41
N PRO A 62 10.37 9.74 7.52
CA PRO A 62 11.02 10.13 8.77
C PRO A 62 10.07 10.03 9.96
N LYS A 63 10.60 9.60 11.10
CA LYS A 63 9.81 9.34 12.30
C LYS A 63 8.92 10.51 12.70
N GLN A 64 9.47 11.73 12.63
CA GLN A 64 8.75 12.92 13.03
C GLN A 64 7.59 13.27 12.09
N LEU A 65 7.55 12.68 10.89
CA LEU A 65 6.48 12.91 9.93
C LEU A 65 5.42 11.82 9.94
N ILE A 66 5.59 10.77 10.74
CA ILE A 66 4.59 9.71 10.85
C ILE A 66 3.36 10.26 11.57
N PRO A 67 2.18 10.22 10.92
CA PRO A 67 0.96 10.69 11.58
C PRO A 67 0.69 9.90 12.87
N PRO A 68 0.30 10.59 13.96
CA PRO A 68 0.08 9.93 15.25
C PRO A 68 -1.00 8.85 15.24
N THR A 69 -1.91 8.90 14.26
CA THR A 69 -2.95 7.89 14.12
C THR A 69 -2.39 6.50 13.79
N TYR A 70 -1.20 6.45 13.19
CA TYR A 70 -0.51 5.19 12.95
C TYR A 70 0.42 4.92 14.13
N GLN A 71 0.02 4.04 15.00
CA GLN A 71 0.84 3.71 16.18
C GLN A 71 1.90 2.68 15.78
N VAL A 72 2.84 3.11 14.96
CA VAL A 72 3.88 2.24 14.39
C VAL A 72 5.26 2.82 14.63
N ALA A 73 6.26 1.94 14.69
CA ALA A 73 7.64 2.33 14.91
C ALA A 73 8.30 2.85 13.63
N ASN A 74 7.79 2.45 12.47
CA ASN A 74 8.30 2.86 11.16
C ASN A 74 7.16 2.92 10.18
N LEU A 75 7.34 3.72 9.11
CA LEU A 75 6.35 3.83 8.06
C LEU A 75 7.07 4.01 6.73
N TRP A 76 6.56 3.35 5.71
CA TRP A 76 7.14 3.33 4.37
C TRP A 76 6.07 3.66 3.35
N ARG A 77 6.47 4.32 2.27
CA ARG A 77 5.57 4.74 1.19
C ARG A 77 5.99 4.11 -0.12
N ILE A 78 5.02 3.66 -0.89
CA ILE A 78 5.22 3.21 -2.27
C ILE A 78 4.26 3.97 -3.16
N GLU A 79 4.78 4.53 -4.25
CA GLU A 79 3.95 5.14 -5.25
C GLU A 79 3.39 4.09 -6.19
N LEU A 80 2.10 4.23 -6.47
CA LEU A 80 1.37 3.40 -7.41
C LEU A 80 1.07 4.23 -8.66
N THR A 81 0.48 3.60 -9.66
CA THR A 81 0.01 4.33 -10.85
C THR A 81 -1.03 5.38 -10.47
N GLN A 82 -1.18 6.42 -11.30
CA GLN A 82 -2.21 7.46 -11.17
C GLN A 82 -2.14 8.23 -9.85
N PHE A 83 -0.94 8.41 -9.30
CA PHE A 83 -0.71 9.15 -8.05
C PHE A 83 -1.35 8.51 -6.81
N TRP A 84 -1.71 7.24 -6.89
CA TRP A 84 -2.09 6.47 -5.71
C TRP A 84 -0.85 6.05 -4.95
N ARG A 85 -1.01 5.78 -3.66
CA ARG A 85 0.09 5.40 -2.78
C ARG A 85 -0.33 4.30 -1.82
N MET A 86 0.65 3.49 -1.42
CA MET A 86 0.48 2.55 -0.31
C MET A 86 1.39 2.95 0.82
N LEU A 87 0.88 2.82 2.03
CA LEU A 87 1.67 3.00 3.25
C LEU A 87 1.76 1.67 3.97
N TYR A 88 2.95 1.30 4.41
CA TYR A 88 3.14 0.05 5.14
C TYR A 88 4.16 0.21 6.25
N THR A 89 4.08 -0.68 7.24
CA THR A 89 5.06 -0.77 8.32
C THR A 89 5.70 -2.15 8.31
N ILE A 90 6.92 -2.21 8.77
CA ILE A 90 7.69 -3.45 8.81
C ILE A 90 7.84 -3.89 10.26
N LYS A 91 7.46 -5.13 10.54
CA LYS A 91 7.72 -5.77 11.82
C LYS A 91 8.43 -7.10 11.55
N GLY A 92 9.31 -7.48 12.45
CA GLY A 92 10.02 -8.74 12.27
C GLY A 92 10.33 -9.38 13.60
N ASP A 93 10.55 -10.68 13.55
CA ASP A 93 11.08 -11.45 14.68
C ASP A 93 12.24 -12.31 14.15
N LYS A 94 12.60 -13.36 14.89
CA LYS A 94 13.69 -14.24 14.48
C LYS A 94 13.33 -15.17 13.34
N ILE A 95 12.03 -15.31 13.06
CA ILE A 95 11.51 -16.30 12.11
C ILE A 95 11.10 -15.67 10.80
N GLU A 96 10.39 -14.54 10.85
CA GLU A 96 9.84 -13.92 9.64
C GLU A 96 9.83 -12.39 9.74
N VAL A 97 9.65 -11.76 8.58
CA VAL A 97 9.36 -10.33 8.47
C VAL A 97 7.93 -10.20 7.99
N VAL A 98 7.14 -9.34 8.65
CA VAL A 98 5.77 -9.07 8.25
C VAL A 98 5.66 -7.61 7.87
N CYS A 99 5.17 -7.35 6.66
CA CYS A 99 4.87 -6.00 6.19
C CYS A 99 3.36 -5.83 6.24
N PHE A 100 2.89 -4.92 7.08
CA PHE A 100 1.47 -4.62 7.21
C PHE A 100 1.15 -3.41 6.35
N ILE A 101 0.35 -3.60 5.30
CA ILE A 101 -0.13 -2.50 4.48
C ILE A 101 -1.30 -1.85 5.20
N LEU A 102 -1.14 -0.59 5.56
CA LEU A 102 -2.09 0.16 6.39
C LEU A 102 -3.05 1.00 5.56
N GLU A 103 -2.58 1.54 4.44
CA GLU A 103 -3.37 2.42 3.60
C GLU A 103 -3.09 2.17 2.13
N ILE A 104 -4.15 2.18 1.33
CA ILE A 104 -4.08 2.30 -0.12
C ILE A 104 -4.95 3.50 -0.45
N THR A 105 -4.36 4.56 -0.97
CA THR A 105 -5.05 5.85 -1.01
C THR A 105 -4.60 6.70 -2.19
N ASP A 106 -5.50 7.58 -2.67
CA ASP A 106 -5.15 8.55 -3.71
C ASP A 106 -4.35 9.71 -3.10
N HIS A 107 -3.82 10.58 -3.97
CA HIS A 107 -2.96 11.66 -3.51
C HIS A 107 -3.69 12.68 -2.63
N LYS A 108 -4.98 12.91 -2.86
CA LYS A 108 -5.77 13.84 -2.06
C LYS A 108 -5.93 13.36 -0.63
N GLN A 109 -6.26 12.08 -0.48
CA GLN A 109 -6.40 11.47 0.83
C GLN A 109 -5.03 11.35 1.52
N TYR A 110 -3.98 11.05 0.75
CA TYR A 110 -2.62 11.02 1.27
C TYR A 110 -2.23 12.36 1.87
N ASP A 111 -2.52 13.45 1.16
CA ASP A 111 -2.21 14.80 1.65
C ASP A 111 -2.97 15.10 2.95
N LYS A 112 -4.21 14.65 3.07
CA LYS A 112 -4.98 14.80 4.31
C LYS A 112 -4.37 14.02 5.45
N ILE A 113 -3.94 12.79 5.19
CA ILE A 113 -3.33 11.92 6.21
C ILE A 113 -2.08 12.59 6.80
N PHE A 114 -1.25 13.18 5.95
CA PHE A 114 -0.01 13.82 6.37
C PHE A 114 -0.16 15.29 6.74
N GLY A 115 -1.37 15.85 6.62
CA GLY A 115 -1.64 17.22 6.99
C GLY A 115 -1.08 18.25 6.01
N TYR A 116 -0.79 17.86 4.77
CA TYR A 116 -0.31 18.81 3.76
C TYR A 116 -1.44 19.72 3.32
N LYS A 117 -1.18 21.01 3.31
CA LYS A 117 -2.18 22.01 2.91
C LYS A 117 -1.86 22.53 1.53
N LYS A 118 -2.90 22.64 0.70
CA LYS A 118 -2.79 23.40 -0.54
C LYS A 118 -2.75 24.88 -0.25
N LYS A 119 -1.87 25.55 -0.91
CA LYS A 119 -1.86 27.02 -0.88
C LYS A 119 -2.66 27.57 -2.05
#